data_50c7a508ce970211cadd6325bf5e430a
#
_entry.id   50c7a508ce970211cadd6325bf5e430a
#
_cell.length_a   1.000
_cell.length_b   1.000
_cell.length_c   1.000
_cell.angle_alpha   90.00
_cell.angle_beta   90.00
_cell.angle_gamma   90.00
#
_symmetry.space_group_name_H-M   'P 1'
#
loop_
_entity.id
_entity.type
_entity.pdbx_description
1 polymer ?
#
loop_
_entity_poly.entity_id
_entity_poly.type
_entity_poly.pdbx_seq_one_letter_code
_entity_poly.pdbx_strand_id
1 'polypeptide(L)'
;LDTVVLDAGHGGKDPGAIGKYGTKEKDVALDITMRTGRLLEKSGIKVVYTRDEDVFIPLLDRTKIANDANGKLFVSVHANANKNRKIQGFETYLLRPGKSEDAIEVASRENSVIKFEDIPDQYENLAGENLIMATMAQSTFMKESEDLASIIQIELDKKLNTPNRGVKQAGFYVLI
;
A
#
# COMPACT_ATOMS: atom_id res chain seq x y z
N LEU A 1 -11.64 -12.92 -10.54
CA LEU A 1 -10.81 -12.54 -9.40
C LEU A 1 -11.32 -13.25 -8.16
N ASP A 2 -10.63 -14.33 -7.72
CA ASP A 2 -11.16 -15.21 -6.67
C ASP A 2 -10.81 -14.74 -5.26
N THR A 3 -9.60 -14.22 -5.07
CA THR A 3 -9.11 -13.79 -3.76
C THR A 3 -8.38 -12.45 -3.87
N VAL A 4 -8.82 -11.48 -3.08
CA VAL A 4 -8.16 -10.18 -2.91
C VAL A 4 -7.56 -10.11 -1.50
N VAL A 5 -6.30 -9.70 -1.41
CA VAL A 5 -5.67 -9.40 -0.12
C VAL A 5 -5.68 -7.90 0.07
N LEU A 6 -6.28 -7.46 1.17
CA LEU A 6 -6.31 -6.07 1.57
C LEU A 6 -5.35 -5.86 2.74
N ASP A 7 -4.43 -4.94 2.55
CA ASP A 7 -3.45 -4.56 3.55
C ASP A 7 -3.80 -3.19 4.13
N ALA A 8 -4.04 -3.15 5.44
CA ALA A 8 -4.17 -1.89 6.15
C ALA A 8 -2.78 -1.43 6.61
N GLY A 9 -2.25 -0.39 6.02
CA GLY A 9 -0.93 0.14 6.35
C GLY A 9 -0.75 0.42 7.84
N HIS A 10 0.50 0.33 8.33
CA HIS A 10 0.84 0.57 9.75
C HIS A 10 0.14 -0.39 10.72
N GLY A 11 -0.02 0.00 12.00
CA GLY A 11 -0.72 -0.76 13.02
C GLY A 11 0.10 -0.96 14.30
N GLY A 12 -0.58 -1.19 15.43
CA GLY A 12 0.05 -1.40 16.73
C GLY A 12 1.00 -0.28 17.13
N LYS A 13 2.28 -0.62 17.30
CA LYS A 13 3.37 0.31 17.66
C LYS A 13 3.73 1.33 16.58
N ASP A 14 3.34 1.09 15.33
CA ASP A 14 3.51 2.03 14.21
C ASP A 14 2.22 2.82 13.96
N PRO A 15 2.17 4.11 14.33
CA PRO A 15 0.99 4.94 14.11
C PRO A 15 0.81 5.41 12.66
N GLY A 16 1.84 5.29 11.81
CA GLY A 16 1.92 6.00 10.54
C GLY A 16 2.02 7.51 10.73
N ALA A 17 1.55 8.28 9.78
CA ALA A 17 1.43 9.73 9.90
C ALA A 17 0.40 10.12 10.97
N ILE A 18 0.66 11.25 11.64
CA ILE A 18 -0.25 11.80 12.65
C ILE A 18 -0.77 13.14 12.16
N GLY A 19 -2.07 13.23 11.97
CA GLY A 19 -2.76 14.44 11.56
C GLY A 19 -2.74 15.52 12.64
N LYS A 20 -3.07 16.76 12.25
CA LYS A 20 -3.05 17.93 13.13
C LYS A 20 -3.83 17.75 14.44
N TYR A 21 -4.90 16.98 14.39
CA TYR A 21 -5.81 16.77 15.53
C TYR A 21 -5.62 15.40 16.19
N GLY A 22 -4.47 14.74 15.95
CA GLY A 22 -4.14 13.46 16.57
C GLY A 22 -4.68 12.22 15.85
N THR A 23 -5.37 12.37 14.73
CA THR A 23 -5.81 11.24 13.90
C THR A 23 -4.58 10.49 13.40
N LYS A 24 -4.52 9.19 13.62
CA LYS A 24 -3.41 8.34 13.19
C LYS A 24 -3.74 7.69 11.87
N GLU A 25 -2.77 7.59 10.99
CA GLU A 25 -2.91 6.94 9.69
C GLU A 25 -3.37 5.49 9.82
N LYS A 26 -2.80 4.73 10.75
CA LYS A 26 -3.16 3.34 11.00
C LYS A 26 -4.67 3.10 11.23
N ASP A 27 -5.35 4.06 11.90
CA ASP A 27 -6.77 3.96 12.20
C ASP A 27 -7.61 4.22 10.94
N VAL A 28 -7.20 5.21 10.15
CA VAL A 28 -7.85 5.55 8.86
C VAL A 28 -7.66 4.44 7.85
N ALA A 29 -6.44 3.92 7.72
CA ALA A 29 -6.11 2.81 6.84
C ALA A 29 -6.95 1.58 7.18
N LEU A 30 -7.06 1.23 8.47
CA LEU A 30 -7.87 0.10 8.92
C LEU A 30 -9.36 0.29 8.59
N ASP A 31 -9.93 1.46 8.89
CA ASP A 31 -11.36 1.71 8.64
C ASP A 31 -11.69 1.61 7.13
N ILE A 32 -10.86 2.22 6.27
CA ILE A 32 -11.04 2.14 4.81
C ILE A 32 -10.90 0.69 4.33
N THR A 33 -9.88 -0.02 4.77
CA THR A 33 -9.63 -1.42 4.41
C THR A 33 -10.80 -2.31 4.78
N MET A 34 -11.31 -2.20 6.02
CA MET A 34 -12.44 -3.00 6.48
C MET A 34 -13.74 -2.69 5.75
N ARG A 35 -13.98 -1.43 5.40
CA ARG A 35 -15.16 -1.03 4.59
C ARG A 35 -15.05 -1.57 3.17
N THR A 36 -13.88 -1.46 2.56
CA THR A 36 -13.61 -1.98 1.20
C THR A 36 -13.81 -3.49 1.16
N GLY A 37 -13.23 -4.21 2.12
CA GLY A 37 -13.36 -5.66 2.18
C GLY A 37 -14.80 -6.12 2.30
N ARG A 38 -15.60 -5.52 3.20
CA ARG A 38 -17.04 -5.85 3.31
C ARG A 38 -17.82 -5.62 2.01
N LEU A 39 -17.43 -4.63 1.20
CA LEU A 39 -18.07 -4.41 -0.10
C LEU A 39 -17.67 -5.46 -1.12
N LEU A 40 -16.40 -5.87 -1.14
CA LEU A 40 -15.92 -6.95 -2.01
C LEU A 40 -16.56 -8.29 -1.64
N GLU A 41 -16.65 -8.61 -0.35
CA GLU A 41 -17.30 -9.83 0.16
C GLU A 41 -18.79 -9.90 -0.24
N LYS A 42 -19.50 -8.78 -0.16
CA LYS A 42 -20.89 -8.66 -0.64
C LYS A 42 -21.02 -8.90 -2.14
N SER A 43 -19.95 -8.67 -2.90
CA SER A 43 -19.89 -8.92 -4.34
C SER A 43 -19.40 -10.35 -4.67
N GLY A 44 -19.26 -11.22 -3.66
CA GLY A 44 -18.84 -12.62 -3.83
C GLY A 44 -17.33 -12.83 -3.97
N ILE A 45 -16.51 -11.81 -3.70
CA ILE A 45 -15.05 -11.89 -3.73
C ILE A 45 -14.54 -12.33 -2.35
N LYS A 46 -13.69 -13.35 -2.32
CA LYS A 46 -12.99 -13.74 -1.09
C LYS A 46 -11.97 -12.66 -0.72
N VAL A 47 -12.06 -12.15 0.51
CA VAL A 47 -11.11 -11.16 1.04
C VAL A 47 -10.25 -11.79 2.14
N VAL A 48 -8.96 -11.49 2.11
CA VAL A 48 -8.01 -11.79 3.17
C VAL A 48 -7.42 -10.46 3.63
N TYR A 49 -7.38 -10.24 4.91
CA TYR A 49 -6.80 -9.03 5.51
C TYR A 49 -5.42 -9.34 6.07
N THR A 50 -4.45 -8.46 5.88
CA THR A 50 -3.16 -8.57 6.59
C THR A 50 -3.33 -8.30 8.07
N ARG A 51 -4.23 -7.39 8.42
CA ARG A 51 -4.75 -7.16 9.77
C ARG A 51 -6.20 -6.66 9.71
N ASP A 52 -6.97 -7.01 10.70
CA ASP A 52 -8.37 -6.59 10.92
C ASP A 52 -8.56 -5.86 12.26
N GLU A 53 -7.47 -5.71 13.02
CA GLU A 53 -7.40 -4.98 14.28
C GLU A 53 -6.13 -4.12 14.38
N ASP A 54 -5.95 -3.39 15.49
CA ASP A 54 -4.78 -2.51 15.70
C ASP A 54 -3.55 -3.29 16.18
N VAL A 55 -2.98 -4.11 15.29
CA VAL A 55 -1.74 -4.87 15.51
C VAL A 55 -0.67 -4.46 14.52
N PHE A 56 0.59 -4.60 14.92
CA PHE A 56 1.74 -4.38 14.05
C PHE A 56 2.07 -5.66 13.28
N ILE A 57 2.14 -5.55 11.94
CA ILE A 57 2.57 -6.63 11.04
C ILE A 57 3.81 -6.15 10.28
N PRO A 58 4.95 -6.85 10.37
CA PRO A 58 6.15 -6.56 9.57
C PRO A 58 5.87 -6.55 8.06
N LEU A 59 6.62 -5.76 7.29
CA LEU A 59 6.32 -5.59 5.85
C LEU A 59 6.38 -6.92 5.08
N LEU A 60 7.40 -7.76 5.33
CA LEU A 60 7.52 -9.06 4.66
C LEU A 60 6.43 -10.06 5.07
N ASP A 61 5.91 -9.96 6.29
CA ASP A 61 4.83 -10.82 6.73
C ASP A 61 3.51 -10.49 6.00
N ARG A 62 3.31 -9.22 5.62
CA ARG A 62 2.14 -8.80 4.82
C ARG A 62 2.14 -9.47 3.45
N THR A 63 3.29 -9.46 2.75
CA THR A 63 3.45 -10.19 1.48
C THR A 63 3.35 -11.70 1.66
N LYS A 64 3.90 -12.23 2.75
CA LYS A 64 3.78 -13.65 3.07
C LYS A 64 2.32 -14.07 3.25
N ILE A 65 1.51 -13.30 3.99
CA ILE A 65 0.06 -13.53 4.15
C ILE A 65 -0.62 -13.58 2.77
N ALA A 66 -0.25 -12.65 1.87
CA ALA A 66 -0.84 -12.59 0.53
C ALA A 66 -0.49 -13.83 -0.31
N ASN A 67 0.76 -14.28 -0.26
CA ASN A 67 1.25 -15.45 -0.98
C ASN A 67 0.64 -16.74 -0.42
N ASP A 68 0.62 -16.91 0.90
CA ASP A 68 0.04 -18.09 1.57
C ASP A 68 -1.48 -18.22 1.29
N ALA A 69 -2.16 -17.09 1.11
CA ALA A 69 -3.58 -17.05 0.75
C ALA A 69 -3.85 -17.31 -0.75
N ASN A 70 -2.81 -17.49 -1.58
CA ASN A 70 -2.91 -17.50 -3.05
C ASN A 70 -3.66 -16.27 -3.58
N GLY A 71 -3.40 -15.10 -3.00
CA GLY A 71 -4.00 -13.83 -3.37
C GLY A 71 -3.74 -13.51 -4.84
N LYS A 72 -4.80 -13.19 -5.58
CA LYS A 72 -4.69 -12.78 -6.99
C LYS A 72 -4.45 -11.29 -7.15
N LEU A 73 -4.73 -10.52 -6.12
CA LEU A 73 -4.51 -9.10 -6.04
C LEU A 73 -4.13 -8.74 -4.61
N PHE A 74 -3.11 -7.92 -4.46
CA PHE A 74 -2.72 -7.29 -3.20
C PHE A 74 -2.92 -5.78 -3.29
N VAL A 75 -3.66 -5.20 -2.36
CA VAL A 75 -3.92 -3.77 -2.30
C VAL A 75 -3.61 -3.26 -0.89
N SER A 76 -2.62 -2.39 -0.79
CA SER A 76 -2.27 -1.72 0.47
C SER A 76 -2.91 -0.33 0.53
N VAL A 77 -3.48 0.01 1.67
CA VAL A 77 -4.20 1.27 1.92
C VAL A 77 -3.41 2.12 2.91
N HIS A 78 -3.11 3.33 2.51
CA HIS A 78 -2.37 4.33 3.28
C HIS A 78 -3.07 5.70 3.24
N ALA A 79 -2.73 6.58 4.16
CA ALA A 79 -3.15 7.98 4.18
C ALA A 79 -1.90 8.89 4.26
N ASN A 80 -1.21 9.01 3.13
CA ASN A 80 0.05 9.72 3.01
C ASN A 80 0.02 11.13 3.62
N ALA A 81 1.10 11.50 4.29
CA ALA A 81 1.30 12.86 4.79
C ALA A 81 2.23 13.66 3.87
N ASN A 82 2.01 14.97 3.82
CA ASN A 82 2.91 15.90 3.15
C ASN A 82 3.24 17.09 4.06
N LYS A 83 4.48 17.58 4.00
CA LYS A 83 4.93 18.77 4.74
C LYS A 83 4.13 20.01 4.34
N ASN A 84 3.78 20.12 3.05
CA ASN A 84 2.90 21.15 2.54
C ASN A 84 1.43 20.75 2.76
N ARG A 85 0.79 21.34 3.76
CA ARG A 85 -0.60 21.06 4.14
C ARG A 85 -1.65 21.43 3.07
N LYS A 86 -1.26 22.16 2.01
CA LYS A 86 -2.15 22.48 0.88
C LYS A 86 -2.24 21.32 -0.10
N ILE A 87 -1.33 20.35 -0.03
CA ILE A 87 -1.37 19.17 -0.88
C ILE A 87 -2.45 18.24 -0.37
N GLN A 88 -3.44 18.02 -1.23
CA GLN A 88 -4.57 17.14 -1.02
C GLN A 88 -4.74 16.25 -2.24
N GLY A 89 -5.54 15.22 -2.11
CA GLY A 89 -5.88 14.35 -3.24
C GLY A 89 -5.70 12.88 -2.91
N PHE A 90 -5.87 12.08 -3.94
CA PHE A 90 -5.65 10.64 -3.91
C PHE A 90 -4.71 10.22 -5.05
N GLU A 91 -3.97 9.17 -4.83
CA GLU A 91 -2.99 8.63 -5.75
C GLU A 91 -2.89 7.12 -5.58
N THR A 92 -2.56 6.42 -6.66
CA THR A 92 -2.32 4.97 -6.63
C THR A 92 -0.88 4.69 -7.04
N TYR A 93 -0.23 3.79 -6.33
CA TYR A 93 1.15 3.42 -6.57
C TYR A 93 1.29 2.00 -7.09
N LEU A 94 2.29 1.80 -7.94
CA LEU A 94 2.72 0.50 -8.44
C LEU A 94 4.18 0.25 -8.03
N LEU A 95 4.55 -1.00 -7.84
CA LEU A 95 5.93 -1.38 -7.58
C LEU A 95 6.77 -1.21 -8.83
N ARG A 96 7.61 -0.21 -8.85
CA ARG A 96 8.71 0.02 -9.81
C ARG A 96 9.73 0.96 -9.18
N PRO A 97 10.96 1.04 -9.73
CA PRO A 97 11.86 2.12 -9.36
C PRO A 97 11.18 3.48 -9.52
N GLY A 98 11.25 4.31 -8.48
CA GLY A 98 10.57 5.60 -8.45
C GLY A 98 11.08 6.53 -9.55
N LYS A 99 10.17 7.22 -10.25
CA LYS A 99 10.47 8.16 -11.33
C LYS A 99 10.41 9.63 -10.90
N SER A 100 9.77 9.93 -9.78
CA SER A 100 9.64 11.29 -9.26
C SER A 100 10.14 11.38 -7.83
N GLU A 101 10.71 12.52 -7.45
CA GLU A 101 11.19 12.78 -6.10
C GLU A 101 10.09 12.59 -5.05
N ASP A 102 8.88 13.09 -5.33
CA ASP A 102 7.71 12.92 -4.45
C ASP A 102 7.39 11.45 -4.20
N ALA A 103 7.40 10.60 -5.24
CA ALA A 103 7.10 9.18 -5.12
C ALA A 103 8.21 8.44 -4.34
N ILE A 104 9.47 8.82 -4.55
CA ILE A 104 10.61 8.29 -3.82
C ILE A 104 10.52 8.69 -2.33
N GLU A 105 10.16 9.95 -2.03
CA GLU A 105 9.99 10.41 -0.64
C GLU A 105 8.88 9.63 0.08
N VAL A 106 7.75 9.39 -0.58
CA VAL A 106 6.66 8.58 -0.02
C VAL A 106 7.15 7.16 0.26
N ALA A 107 7.74 6.47 -0.72
CA ALA A 107 8.24 5.11 -0.51
C ALA A 107 9.31 5.03 0.58
N SER A 108 10.21 6.00 0.66
CA SER A 108 11.22 6.07 1.71
C SER A 108 10.60 6.19 3.10
N ARG A 109 9.51 6.96 3.23
CA ARG A 109 8.77 7.10 4.49
C ARG A 109 8.09 5.81 4.88
N GLU A 110 7.36 5.18 3.95
CA GLU A 110 6.66 3.93 4.19
C GLU A 110 7.64 2.79 4.50
N ASN A 111 8.74 2.69 3.76
CA ASN A 111 9.78 1.70 4.03
C ASN A 111 10.50 1.94 5.37
N SER A 112 10.49 3.15 5.91
CA SER A 112 11.14 3.47 7.20
C SER A 112 10.50 2.76 8.41
N VAL A 113 9.36 2.12 8.21
CA VAL A 113 8.68 1.32 9.25
C VAL A 113 9.51 0.10 9.69
N ILE A 114 10.47 -0.34 8.89
CA ILE A 114 11.42 -1.43 9.25
C ILE A 114 12.14 -1.17 10.57
N LYS A 115 12.30 0.09 10.99
CA LYS A 115 12.89 0.46 12.30
C LYS A 115 12.08 -0.04 13.51
N PHE A 116 10.83 -0.42 13.31
CA PHE A 116 9.97 -1.03 14.33
C PHE A 116 10.01 -2.55 14.32
N GLU A 117 10.72 -3.16 13.36
CA GLU A 117 10.83 -4.61 13.22
C GLU A 117 12.01 -5.16 14.04
N ASP A 118 11.90 -6.41 14.44
CA ASP A 118 12.92 -7.06 15.28
C ASP A 118 14.18 -7.42 14.49
N ILE A 119 14.06 -7.58 13.15
CA ILE A 119 15.18 -7.94 12.25
C ILE A 119 15.18 -6.97 11.04
N PRO A 120 15.59 -5.70 11.25
CA PRO A 120 15.59 -4.72 10.16
C PRO A 120 16.59 -5.06 9.04
N ASP A 121 17.68 -5.77 9.34
CA ASP A 121 18.75 -6.11 8.39
C ASP A 121 18.29 -7.05 7.25
N GLN A 122 17.14 -7.72 7.41
CA GLN A 122 16.56 -8.56 6.35
C GLN A 122 16.22 -7.77 5.07
N TYR A 123 16.11 -6.45 5.16
CA TYR A 123 15.80 -5.56 4.04
C TYR A 123 17.04 -5.02 3.30
N GLU A 124 18.26 -5.22 3.83
CA GLU A 124 19.49 -4.75 3.18
C GLU A 124 19.64 -5.32 1.76
N ASN A 125 19.21 -6.58 1.58
CA ASN A 125 19.23 -7.26 0.30
C ASN A 125 18.08 -6.88 -0.66
N LEU A 126 17.11 -6.08 -0.22
CA LEU A 126 15.98 -5.64 -1.06
C LEU A 126 16.22 -4.30 -1.76
N ALA A 127 17.37 -3.66 -1.50
CA ALA A 127 17.78 -2.45 -2.21
C ALA A 127 18.55 -2.78 -3.51
N GLY A 128 18.63 -1.82 -4.43
CA GLY A 128 19.46 -1.92 -5.62
C GLY A 128 19.05 -3.04 -6.57
N GLU A 129 19.96 -3.96 -6.90
CA GLU A 129 19.77 -5.01 -7.90
C GLU A 129 18.61 -5.97 -7.55
N ASN A 130 18.40 -6.27 -6.28
CA ASN A 130 17.32 -7.15 -5.85
C ASN A 130 15.94 -6.51 -6.02
N LEU A 131 15.81 -5.19 -5.85
CA LEU A 131 14.59 -4.47 -6.19
C LEU A 131 14.31 -4.55 -7.70
N ILE A 132 15.35 -4.44 -8.53
CA ILE A 132 15.21 -4.59 -9.98
C ILE A 132 14.76 -6.00 -10.33
N MET A 133 15.36 -7.03 -9.73
CA MET A 133 14.97 -8.43 -9.97
C MET A 133 13.52 -8.72 -9.52
N ALA A 134 13.11 -8.24 -8.34
CA ALA A 134 11.73 -8.36 -7.88
C ALA A 134 10.74 -7.66 -8.83
N THR A 135 11.10 -6.47 -9.31
CA THR A 135 10.31 -5.72 -10.30
C THR A 135 10.21 -6.46 -11.64
N MET A 136 11.29 -7.13 -12.06
CA MET A 136 11.28 -7.95 -13.29
C MET A 136 10.40 -9.19 -13.13
N ALA A 137 10.44 -9.87 -11.99
CA ALA A 137 9.57 -11.01 -11.71
C ALA A 137 8.09 -10.63 -11.77
N GLN A 138 7.74 -9.42 -11.34
CA GLN A 138 6.37 -8.89 -11.39
C GLN A 138 6.00 -8.33 -12.78
N SER A 139 6.92 -8.22 -13.72
CA SER A 139 6.67 -7.60 -15.03
C SER A 139 5.52 -8.22 -15.82
N THR A 140 5.27 -9.52 -15.62
CA THR A 140 4.17 -10.26 -16.26
C THR A 140 2.80 -9.70 -15.89
N PHE A 141 2.62 -9.19 -14.67
CA PHE A 141 1.35 -8.67 -14.16
C PHE A 141 1.29 -7.14 -14.10
N MET A 142 2.31 -6.50 -14.64
CA MET A 142 2.45 -5.05 -14.53
C MET A 142 1.37 -4.31 -15.29
N LYS A 143 1.00 -4.82 -16.47
CA LYS A 143 -0.05 -4.19 -17.28
C LYS A 143 -1.41 -4.26 -16.57
N GLU A 144 -1.76 -5.41 -16.03
CA GLU A 144 -3.00 -5.59 -15.27
C GLU A 144 -3.04 -4.68 -14.04
N SER A 145 -1.90 -4.52 -13.36
CA SER A 145 -1.77 -3.60 -12.23
C SER A 145 -1.93 -2.14 -12.65
N GLU A 146 -1.36 -1.72 -13.78
CA GLU A 146 -1.51 -0.36 -14.34
C GLU A 146 -2.95 -0.10 -14.76
N ASP A 147 -3.60 -1.05 -15.42
CA ASP A 147 -5.00 -0.95 -15.85
C ASP A 147 -5.92 -0.82 -14.63
N LEU A 148 -5.72 -1.65 -13.59
CA LEU A 148 -6.49 -1.57 -12.35
C LEU A 148 -6.26 -0.24 -11.63
N ALA A 149 -5.01 0.20 -11.48
CA ALA A 149 -4.70 1.48 -10.84
C ALA A 149 -5.37 2.65 -11.58
N SER A 150 -5.38 2.61 -12.91
CA SER A 150 -6.04 3.61 -13.74
C SER A 150 -7.56 3.60 -13.53
N ILE A 151 -8.18 2.42 -13.47
CA ILE A 151 -9.61 2.28 -13.20
C ILE A 151 -9.95 2.83 -11.80
N ILE A 152 -9.16 2.49 -10.79
CA ILE A 152 -9.35 3.03 -9.43
C ILE A 152 -9.29 4.56 -9.43
N GLN A 153 -8.31 5.15 -10.10
CA GLN A 153 -8.18 6.61 -10.21
C GLN A 153 -9.40 7.25 -10.90
N ILE A 154 -9.87 6.67 -12.00
CA ILE A 154 -11.04 7.16 -12.73
C ILE A 154 -12.31 7.08 -11.86
N GLU A 155 -12.50 5.98 -11.15
CA GLU A 155 -13.71 5.79 -10.32
C GLU A 155 -13.69 6.69 -9.07
N LEU A 156 -12.52 6.89 -8.45
CA LEU A 156 -12.36 7.82 -7.34
C LEU A 156 -12.58 9.27 -7.79
N ASP A 157 -12.09 9.65 -8.96
CA ASP A 157 -12.25 10.99 -9.53
C ASP A 157 -13.74 11.36 -9.76
N LYS A 158 -14.54 10.37 -10.15
CA LYS A 158 -16.00 10.54 -10.31
C LYS A 158 -16.75 10.72 -8.97
N LYS A 159 -16.18 10.22 -7.87
CA LYS A 159 -16.86 10.13 -6.57
C LYS A 159 -16.33 11.11 -5.52
N LEU A 160 -15.08 11.51 -5.62
CA LEU A 160 -14.41 12.35 -4.64
C LEU A 160 -14.27 13.78 -5.18
N ASN A 161 -14.61 14.74 -4.36
CA ASN A 161 -14.37 16.16 -4.66
C ASN A 161 -12.98 16.57 -4.11
N THR A 162 -11.92 15.90 -4.59
CA THR A 162 -10.53 16.16 -4.19
C THR A 162 -9.60 15.85 -5.37
N PRO A 163 -8.45 16.52 -5.49
CA PRO A 163 -7.58 16.37 -6.66
C PRO A 163 -7.15 14.92 -6.93
N ASN A 164 -7.31 14.48 -8.17
CA ASN A 164 -6.74 13.25 -8.68
C ASN A 164 -5.25 13.49 -9.00
N ARG A 165 -4.35 12.79 -8.29
CA ARG A 165 -2.92 12.92 -8.44
C ARG A 165 -2.29 11.83 -9.33
N GLY A 166 -3.14 10.98 -9.91
CA GLY A 166 -2.78 9.97 -10.89
C GLY A 166 -2.14 8.71 -10.33
N VAL A 167 -1.70 7.87 -11.26
CA VAL A 167 -0.94 6.65 -10.97
C VAL A 167 0.54 6.97 -10.95
N LYS A 168 1.25 6.49 -9.93
CA LYS A 168 2.68 6.71 -9.71
C LYS A 168 3.43 5.40 -9.54
N GLN A 169 4.75 5.47 -9.47
CA GLN A 169 5.64 4.31 -9.34
C GLN A 169 6.66 4.59 -8.25
N ALA A 170 6.84 3.60 -7.33
CA ALA A 170 7.89 3.68 -6.32
C ALA A 170 8.26 2.30 -5.77
N GLY A 171 9.39 2.20 -5.09
CA GLY A 171 9.95 0.97 -4.55
C GLY A 171 9.46 0.69 -3.13
N PHE A 172 8.22 0.30 -2.97
CA PHE A 172 7.66 -0.09 -1.69
C PHE A 172 8.03 -1.52 -1.32
N TYR A 173 8.65 -1.73 -0.16
CA TYR A 173 9.02 -3.07 0.31
C TYR A 173 7.83 -3.99 0.53
N VAL A 174 6.69 -3.43 0.96
CA VAL A 174 5.45 -4.19 1.13
C VAL A 174 4.88 -4.78 -0.17
N LEU A 175 5.40 -4.37 -1.33
CA LEU A 175 5.00 -4.90 -2.63
C LEU A 175 6.03 -5.90 -3.21
N ILE A 176 7.12 -6.17 -2.51
CA ILE A 176 8.17 -7.12 -2.91
C ILE A 176 7.85 -8.50 -2.36
#